data_65e48a028f638bcee1155484aa1bd975
#
_entry.id   65e48a028f638bcee1155484aa1bd975
#
_cell.length_a   1.000
_cell.length_b   1.000
_cell.length_c   1.000
_cell.angle_alpha   90.00
_cell.angle_beta   90.00
_cell.angle_gamma   90.00
#
_symmetry.space_group_name_H-M   'P 1'
#
loop_
_entity.id
_entity.type
_entity.pdbx_description
1 polymer ?
#
loop_
_entity_poly.entity_id
_entity_poly.type
_entity_poly.pdbx_seq_one_letter_code
_entity_poly.pdbx_strand_id
1 'polypeptide(L)'
;LINPVPDVKVTIITADHDYLQLINDQTDIFTLKLKPLRTEKNSSGDAVCDLFCKIILGDKSDNIPRVFNRCGKKNALKLWNDKNSLKDKLEKENAEEKFNRNKKLIDFKEIPEELSNEFLFLSKF
;
A
#
# COMPACT_ATOMS: atom_id res chain seq x y z
N LEU A 1 -8.21 -9.54 -1.96
CA LEU A 1 -8.30 -10.30 -0.71
C LEU A 1 -9.67 -10.25 -0.07
N ILE A 2 -10.32 -9.11 -0.14
CA ILE A 2 -11.71 -8.96 0.30
C ILE A 2 -12.55 -8.92 -0.96
N ASN A 3 -13.24 -10.02 -1.25
CA ASN A 3 -14.17 -10.06 -2.36
C ASN A 3 -15.40 -9.20 -2.00
N PRO A 4 -15.72 -8.17 -2.79
CA PRO A 4 -16.88 -7.34 -2.49
C PRO A 4 -18.16 -8.15 -2.62
N VAL A 5 -18.98 -8.11 -1.57
CA VAL A 5 -20.34 -8.62 -1.60
C VAL A 5 -21.25 -7.40 -1.77
N PRO A 6 -22.17 -7.39 -2.74
CA PRO A 6 -23.08 -6.25 -2.92
C PRO A 6 -23.80 -5.89 -1.60
N ASP A 7 -23.91 -4.59 -1.32
CA ASP A 7 -24.60 -4.03 -0.15
C ASP A 7 -24.00 -4.36 1.23
N VAL A 8 -22.80 -4.96 1.26
CA VAL A 8 -22.07 -5.20 2.51
C VAL A 8 -20.99 -4.14 2.69
N LYS A 9 -20.98 -3.51 3.87
CA LYS A 9 -19.91 -2.60 4.29
C LYS A 9 -18.96 -3.33 5.23
N VAL A 10 -17.68 -3.19 4.97
CA VAL A 10 -16.62 -3.79 5.79
C VAL A 10 -15.91 -2.68 6.55
N THR A 11 -15.78 -2.85 7.86
CA THR A 11 -15.01 -1.96 8.72
C THR A 11 -13.85 -2.74 9.32
N ILE A 12 -12.64 -2.26 9.09
CA ILE A 12 -11.41 -2.82 9.65
C ILE A 12 -10.92 -1.87 10.74
N ILE A 13 -10.64 -2.40 11.92
CA ILE A 13 -10.09 -1.63 13.04
C ILE A 13 -8.64 -2.07 13.23
N THR A 14 -7.70 -1.16 12.98
CA THR A 14 -6.28 -1.46 13.06
C THR A 14 -5.45 -0.19 13.23
N ALA A 15 -4.27 -0.32 13.82
CA ALA A 15 -3.25 0.73 13.81
C ALA A 15 -2.24 0.56 12.65
N ASP A 16 -2.34 -0.51 11.88
CA ASP A 16 -1.41 -0.83 10.80
C ASP A 16 -1.81 -0.12 9.50
N HIS A 17 -0.96 0.83 9.06
CA HIS A 17 -1.18 1.62 7.84
C HIS A 17 -1.09 0.80 6.55
N ASP A 18 -0.55 -0.43 6.58
CA ASP A 18 -0.52 -1.30 5.41
C ASP A 18 -1.93 -1.62 4.90
N TYR A 19 -2.91 -1.67 5.80
CA TYR A 19 -4.30 -1.93 5.45
C TYR A 19 -4.99 -0.77 4.73
N LEU A 20 -4.40 0.44 4.69
CA LEU A 20 -4.95 1.57 3.93
C LEU A 20 -5.21 1.22 2.47
N GLN A 21 -4.43 0.31 1.89
CA GLN A 21 -4.62 -0.14 0.51
C GLN A 21 -5.92 -0.90 0.26
N LEU A 22 -6.64 -1.31 1.32
CA LEU A 22 -7.91 -2.02 1.22
C LEU A 22 -9.12 -1.08 1.20
N ILE A 23 -8.95 0.22 1.38
CA ILE A 23 -10.04 1.20 1.37
C ILE A 23 -10.66 1.27 -0.03
N ASN A 24 -11.98 1.15 -0.07
CA ASN A 24 -12.79 1.32 -1.28
C ASN A 24 -14.21 1.78 -0.90
N ASP A 25 -15.16 1.71 -1.83
CA ASP A 25 -16.55 2.16 -1.60
C ASP A 25 -17.28 1.35 -0.51
N GLN A 26 -16.83 0.12 -0.25
CA GLN A 26 -17.45 -0.80 0.72
C GLN A 26 -16.61 -1.01 1.97
N THR A 27 -15.33 -0.67 1.93
CA THR A 27 -14.37 -0.95 2.99
C THR A 27 -13.75 0.34 3.51
N ASP A 28 -13.82 0.57 4.81
CA ASP A 28 -13.11 1.66 5.47
C ASP A 28 -12.33 1.12 6.67
N ILE A 29 -11.36 1.90 7.11
CA ILE A 29 -10.43 1.52 8.16
C ILE A 29 -10.41 2.59 9.25
N PHE A 30 -10.53 2.14 10.48
CA PHE A 30 -10.53 2.99 11.66
C PHE A 30 -9.40 2.61 12.61
N THR A 31 -8.89 3.61 13.31
CA THR A 31 -7.92 3.40 14.40
C THR A 31 -8.61 2.76 15.61
N LEU A 32 -7.81 2.32 16.59
CA LEU A 32 -8.33 1.83 17.86
C LEU A 32 -9.15 2.89 18.63
N LYS A 33 -8.99 4.16 18.29
CA LYS A 33 -9.79 5.28 18.83
C LYS A 33 -11.02 5.60 17.97
N LEU A 34 -11.33 4.73 17.00
CA LEU A 34 -12.46 4.86 16.07
C LEU A 34 -12.42 6.12 15.19
N LYS A 35 -11.22 6.57 14.85
CA LYS A 35 -11.00 7.65 13.86
C LYS A 35 -10.66 7.03 12.50
N PRO A 36 -11.15 7.59 11.38
CA PRO A 36 -10.77 7.09 10.07
C PRO A 36 -9.26 7.13 9.85
N LEU A 37 -8.66 5.98 9.53
CA LEU A 37 -7.21 5.87 9.33
C LEU A 37 -6.72 6.73 8.16
N ARG A 38 -7.53 6.88 7.13
CA ARG A 38 -7.24 7.73 5.95
C ARG A 38 -7.07 9.21 6.28
N THR A 39 -7.53 9.67 7.46
CA THR A 39 -7.40 11.08 7.90
C THR A 39 -6.17 11.30 8.77
N GLU A 40 -5.43 10.25 9.12
CA GLU A 40 -4.18 10.36 9.87
C GLU A 40 -3.08 11.03 9.04
N LYS A 41 -2.09 11.59 9.72
CA LYS A 41 -1.00 12.36 9.09
C LYS A 41 -0.25 11.62 7.99
N ASN A 42 -0.23 10.30 8.05
CA ASN A 42 0.51 9.47 7.11
C ASN A 42 -0.31 9.03 5.90
N SER A 43 -1.56 9.43 5.83
CA SER A 43 -2.43 9.15 4.69
C SER A 43 -2.65 10.39 3.83
N SER A 44 -2.70 10.21 2.51
CA SER A 44 -3.10 11.23 1.56
C SER A 44 -4.62 11.31 1.38
N GLY A 45 -5.36 10.35 1.95
CA GLY A 45 -6.78 10.14 1.68
C GLY A 45 -7.07 9.28 0.45
N ASP A 46 -6.05 8.96 -0.34
CA ASP A 46 -6.11 8.08 -1.52
C ASP A 46 -5.31 6.81 -1.25
N ALA A 47 -5.99 5.66 -1.21
CA ALA A 47 -5.36 4.38 -0.89
C ALA A 47 -4.27 3.99 -1.91
N VAL A 48 -4.47 4.28 -3.19
CA VAL A 48 -3.49 3.95 -4.22
C VAL A 48 -2.25 4.83 -4.11
N CYS A 49 -2.43 6.11 -3.83
CA CYS A 49 -1.34 7.05 -3.57
C CYS A 49 -0.55 6.66 -2.32
N ASP A 50 -1.23 6.29 -1.24
CA ASP A 50 -0.58 5.87 0.00
C ASP A 50 0.25 4.60 -0.21
N LEU A 51 -0.28 3.63 -0.96
CA LEU A 51 0.45 2.41 -1.34
C LEU A 51 1.70 2.76 -2.15
N PHE A 52 1.59 3.60 -3.16
CA PHE A 52 2.72 4.05 -3.97
C PHE A 52 3.80 4.72 -3.12
N CYS A 53 3.41 5.66 -2.26
CA CYS A 53 4.35 6.33 -1.37
C CYS A 53 5.07 5.34 -0.45
N LYS A 54 4.37 4.34 0.06
CA LYS A 54 4.97 3.33 0.91
C LYS A 54 5.99 2.46 0.14
N ILE A 55 5.69 2.11 -1.09
CA ILE A 55 6.64 1.39 -1.96
C ILE A 55 7.91 2.20 -2.14
N ILE A 56 7.79 3.49 -2.44
CA ILE A 56 8.94 4.39 -2.65
C ILE A 56 9.77 4.58 -1.36
N LEU A 57 9.10 4.81 -0.24
CA LEU A 57 9.75 5.11 1.03
C LEU A 57 10.28 3.88 1.77
N GLY A 58 9.75 2.70 1.44
CA GLY A 58 10.03 1.48 2.19
C GLY A 58 9.38 1.47 3.56
N ASP A 59 9.78 0.52 4.38
CA ASP A 59 9.30 0.36 5.75
C ASP A 59 10.42 -0.10 6.68
N LYS A 60 10.86 0.80 7.55
CA LYS A 60 11.96 0.50 8.49
C LYS A 60 11.60 -0.61 9.47
N SER A 61 10.35 -0.69 9.90
CA SER A 61 9.90 -1.71 10.85
C SER A 61 9.98 -3.12 10.27
N ASP A 62 9.80 -3.24 8.96
CA ASP A 62 9.88 -4.51 8.23
C ASP A 62 11.22 -4.68 7.49
N ASN A 63 12.20 -3.82 7.74
CA ASN A 63 13.50 -3.83 7.06
C ASN A 63 13.41 -3.69 5.53
N ILE A 64 12.43 -2.95 5.04
CA ILE A 64 12.26 -2.66 3.62
C ILE A 64 12.92 -1.31 3.31
N PRO A 65 14.03 -1.27 2.57
CA PRO A 65 14.74 -0.02 2.29
C PRO A 65 14.02 0.83 1.25
N ARG A 66 14.36 2.12 1.19
CA ARG A 66 13.84 3.05 0.19
C ARG A 66 14.28 2.66 -1.21
N VAL A 67 13.46 3.01 -2.20
CA VAL A 67 13.81 2.84 -3.62
C VAL A 67 14.87 3.84 -4.04
N PHE A 68 14.73 5.10 -3.61
CA PHE A 68 15.65 6.19 -3.97
C PHE A 68 16.38 6.73 -2.75
N ASN A 69 17.63 7.13 -2.95
CA ASN A 69 18.38 7.87 -1.95
C ASN A 69 17.77 9.28 -1.78
N ARG A 70 17.66 9.75 -0.55
CA ARG A 70 17.19 11.11 -0.21
C ARG A 70 15.78 11.45 -0.73
N CYS A 71 14.92 10.46 -0.86
CA CYS A 71 13.53 10.66 -1.24
C CYS A 71 12.63 10.57 0.00
N GLY A 72 12.07 11.68 0.44
CA GLY A 72 11.06 11.72 1.50
C GLY A 72 9.64 11.70 0.94
N LYS A 73 8.64 11.76 1.84
CA LYS A 73 7.22 11.73 1.48
C LYS A 73 6.83 12.79 0.44
N LYS A 74 7.34 14.00 0.59
CA LYS A 74 7.05 15.11 -0.32
C LYS A 74 7.50 14.80 -1.76
N ASN A 75 8.69 14.22 -1.90
CA ASN A 75 9.20 13.82 -3.21
C ASN A 75 8.46 12.61 -3.77
N ALA A 76 8.08 11.66 -2.93
CA ALA A 76 7.25 10.52 -3.35
C ALA A 76 5.89 10.99 -3.91
N LEU A 77 5.24 11.97 -3.27
CA LEU A 77 4.00 12.57 -3.78
C LEU A 77 4.18 13.27 -5.12
N LYS A 78 5.30 13.96 -5.32
CA LYS A 78 5.62 14.56 -6.63
C LYS A 78 5.76 13.50 -7.72
N LEU A 79 6.41 12.39 -7.42
CA LEU A 79 6.55 11.28 -8.36
C LEU A 79 5.22 10.59 -8.66
N TRP A 80 4.32 10.53 -7.69
CA TRP A 80 2.97 10.03 -7.90
C TRP A 80 2.20 10.88 -8.93
N ASN A 81 2.33 12.19 -8.84
CA ASN A 81 1.66 13.12 -9.74
C ASN A 81 2.32 13.24 -11.13
N ASP A 82 3.56 12.82 -11.27
CA ASP A 82 4.31 12.87 -12.53
C ASP A 82 5.02 11.55 -12.80
N LYS A 83 4.33 10.68 -13.53
CA LYS A 83 4.84 9.33 -13.87
C LYS A 83 6.03 9.34 -14.81
N ASN A 84 6.19 10.37 -15.64
CA ASN A 84 7.36 10.50 -16.50
C ASN A 84 8.61 10.78 -15.67
N SER A 85 8.50 11.65 -14.67
CA SER A 85 9.59 11.89 -13.70
C SER A 85 9.94 10.64 -12.93
N LEU A 86 8.95 9.83 -12.55
CA LEU A 86 9.20 8.54 -11.91
C LEU A 86 10.03 7.62 -12.78
N LYS A 87 9.61 7.46 -14.04
CA LYS A 87 10.31 6.60 -15.00
C LYS A 87 11.76 7.05 -15.21
N ASP A 88 11.96 8.34 -15.45
CA ASP A 88 13.28 8.93 -15.66
C ASP A 88 14.18 8.71 -14.43
N LYS A 89 13.62 8.90 -13.22
CA LYS A 89 14.36 8.70 -11.98
C LYS A 89 14.73 7.23 -11.75
N LEU A 90 13.83 6.30 -12.05
CA LEU A 90 14.10 4.87 -11.94
C LEU A 90 15.25 4.46 -12.87
N GLU A 91 15.25 4.95 -14.11
CA GLU A 91 16.33 4.68 -15.07
C GLU A 91 17.65 5.32 -14.63
N LYS A 92 17.61 6.60 -14.24
CA LYS A 92 18.80 7.37 -13.84
C LYS A 92 19.51 6.77 -12.63
N GLU A 93 18.76 6.33 -11.62
CA GLU A 93 19.32 5.75 -10.39
C GLU A 93 19.41 4.22 -10.44
N ASN A 94 19.05 3.61 -11.57
CA ASN A 94 19.02 2.16 -11.76
C ASN A 94 18.25 1.46 -10.62
N ALA A 95 17.08 1.98 -10.31
CA ALA A 95 16.30 1.61 -9.13
C ALA A 95 15.06 0.74 -9.44
N GLU A 96 14.91 0.26 -10.67
CA GLU A 96 13.75 -0.54 -11.08
C GLU A 96 13.61 -1.82 -10.27
N GLU A 97 14.71 -2.53 -10.03
CA GLU A 97 14.71 -3.74 -9.22
C GLU A 97 14.29 -3.47 -7.78
N LYS A 98 14.75 -2.36 -7.20
CA LYS A 98 14.36 -1.94 -5.85
C LYS A 98 12.87 -1.62 -5.77
N PHE A 99 12.35 -0.94 -6.77
CA PHE A 99 10.92 -0.63 -6.86
C PHE A 99 10.09 -1.91 -6.94
N ASN A 100 10.45 -2.82 -7.83
CA ASN A 100 9.74 -4.08 -8.01
C ASN A 100 9.81 -4.96 -6.75
N ARG A 101 10.95 -4.98 -6.08
CA ARG A 101 11.12 -5.69 -4.80
C ARG A 101 10.18 -5.14 -3.74
N ASN A 102 10.16 -3.81 -3.55
CA ASN A 102 9.30 -3.19 -2.55
C ASN A 102 7.82 -3.39 -2.87
N LYS A 103 7.45 -3.31 -4.14
CA LYS A 103 6.10 -3.58 -4.58
C LYS A 103 5.66 -4.99 -4.22
N LYS A 104 6.48 -6.00 -4.47
CA LYS A 104 6.18 -7.40 -4.11
C LYS A 104 6.02 -7.61 -2.61
N LEU A 105 6.78 -6.87 -1.80
CA LEU A 105 6.75 -7.01 -0.35
C LEU A 105 5.59 -6.25 0.31
N ILE A 106 5.10 -5.18 -0.30
CA ILE A 106 4.17 -4.23 0.32
C ILE A 106 2.76 -4.33 -0.28
N ASP A 107 2.64 -4.52 -1.59
CA ASP A 107 1.35 -4.55 -2.28
C ASP A 107 0.64 -5.90 -2.07
N PHE A 108 -0.54 -5.88 -1.46
CA PHE A 108 -1.33 -7.10 -1.23
C PHE A 108 -1.73 -7.80 -2.53
N LYS A 109 -1.85 -7.08 -3.64
CA LYS A 109 -2.14 -7.68 -4.95
C LYS A 109 -1.01 -8.55 -5.48
N GLU A 110 0.19 -8.39 -4.94
CA GLU A 110 1.36 -9.21 -5.30
C GLU A 110 1.42 -10.53 -4.53
N ILE A 111 0.51 -10.77 -3.57
CA ILE A 111 0.41 -12.05 -2.88
C ILE A 111 0.05 -13.12 -3.92
N PRO A 112 0.83 -14.23 -4.02
CA PRO A 112 0.55 -15.28 -4.98
C PRO A 112 -0.89 -15.81 -4.84
N GLU A 113 -1.60 -15.91 -5.96
CA GLU A 113 -2.99 -16.37 -5.99
C GLU A 113 -3.15 -17.74 -5.33
N GLU A 114 -2.18 -18.62 -5.50
CA GLU A 114 -2.17 -19.93 -4.86
C GLU A 114 -2.29 -19.87 -3.34
N LEU A 115 -1.57 -18.95 -2.70
CA LEU A 115 -1.63 -18.76 -1.25
C LEU A 115 -2.99 -18.19 -0.82
N SER A 116 -3.54 -17.25 -1.58
CA SER A 116 -4.85 -16.67 -1.30
C SER A 116 -5.95 -17.72 -1.44
N ASN A 117 -5.88 -18.57 -2.45
CA ASN A 117 -6.85 -19.65 -2.69
C ASN A 117 -6.75 -20.72 -1.59
N GLU A 118 -5.56 -21.08 -1.17
CA GLU A 118 -5.34 -22.02 -0.06
C GLU A 118 -5.94 -21.50 1.23
N PHE A 119 -5.71 -20.23 1.56
CA PHE A 119 -6.30 -19.58 2.72
C PHE A 119 -7.84 -19.60 2.66
N LEU A 120 -8.43 -19.24 1.52
CA LEU A 120 -9.89 -19.25 1.33
C LEU A 120 -10.47 -20.65 1.46
N PHE A 121 -9.78 -21.66 0.97
CA PHE A 121 -10.17 -23.05 1.13
C PHE A 121 -10.20 -23.47 2.61
N LEU A 122 -9.13 -23.16 3.35
CA LEU A 122 -9.04 -23.48 4.78
C LEU A 122 -10.07 -22.72 5.62
N SER A 123 -10.42 -21.49 5.27
CA SER A 123 -11.38 -20.66 5.99
C SER A 123 -12.83 -21.16 5.89
N LYS A 124 -13.12 -22.09 4.99
CA LYS A 124 -14.45 -22.72 4.84
C LYS A 124 -14.71 -23.82 5.88
N PHE A 125 -13.72 -24.21 6.61
CA PHE A 125 -13.81 -25.18 7.68
C PHE A 125 -13.80 -24.48 9.04
#